data_5b8278245a56e65a126ed5b83632026d
#
_entry.id   5b8278245a56e65a126ed5b83632026d
#
_cell.length_a   1.000
_cell.length_b   1.000
_cell.length_c   1.000
_cell.angle_alpha   90.00
_cell.angle_beta   90.00
_cell.angle_gamma   90.00
#
_symmetry.space_group_name_H-M   'P 1'
#
loop_
_entity.id
_entity.type
_entity.pdbx_description
1 polymer ?
#
loop_
_entity_poly.entity_id
_entity_poly.type
_entity_poly.pdbx_seq_one_letter_code
_entity_poly.pdbx_strand_id
1 'polypeptide(L)'
;QSLKVDEASKSAVSYLIVSDAGAPFARESLPHPLNPFRFKRIADIALDQSRALRIRAFINFLKKNPSSGAYLGIGTSAEESIKKFGEGRDTVARNLLSDDWLASDDAKNAANYSTTLRQLPLATFDLLVRHGYETAKWNMELMSQPLGTSLT
;
A
#
# COMPACT_ATOMS: atom_id res chain seq x y z
N GLN A 1 3.67 -14.92 -13.81
CA GLN A 1 2.56 -14.79 -14.78
C GLN A 1 2.51 -13.33 -15.18
N SER A 2 2.99 -12.98 -16.38
CA SER A 2 2.71 -11.68 -16.95
C SER A 2 1.21 -11.60 -17.19
N LEU A 3 0.57 -10.53 -16.74
CA LEU A 3 -0.76 -10.16 -17.20
C LEU A 3 -0.66 -9.95 -18.72
N LYS A 4 -0.85 -11.01 -19.50
CA LYS A 4 -1.14 -10.88 -20.91
C LYS A 4 -2.55 -10.29 -20.97
N VAL A 5 -2.63 -8.99 -21.17
CA VAL A 5 -3.86 -8.37 -21.64
C VAL A 5 -4.08 -8.95 -23.02
N ASP A 6 -5.17 -9.68 -23.18
CA ASP A 6 -5.52 -10.31 -24.44
C ASP A 6 -5.70 -9.20 -25.48
N GLU A 7 -4.86 -9.15 -26.50
CA GLU A 7 -4.91 -8.13 -27.55
C GLU A 7 -6.26 -8.11 -28.33
N ALA A 8 -7.07 -9.17 -28.14
CA ALA A 8 -8.42 -9.26 -28.71
C ALA A 8 -9.47 -8.42 -27.96
N SER A 9 -9.18 -8.00 -26.72
CA SER A 9 -10.07 -7.12 -25.95
C SER A 9 -9.73 -5.67 -26.26
N LYS A 10 -10.58 -4.97 -27.02
CA LYS A 10 -10.46 -3.55 -27.35
C LYS A 10 -10.58 -2.59 -26.14
N SER A 11 -10.71 -3.08 -24.93
CA SER A 11 -10.69 -2.29 -23.71
C SER A 11 -9.30 -2.37 -23.06
N ALA A 12 -8.40 -1.49 -23.47
CA ALA A 12 -7.15 -1.29 -22.76
C ALA A 12 -7.44 -0.74 -21.37
N VAL A 13 -6.95 -1.42 -20.32
CA VAL A 13 -6.97 -0.89 -18.96
C VAL A 13 -6.02 0.31 -18.92
N SER A 14 -6.58 1.51 -18.77
CA SER A 14 -5.81 2.76 -18.76
C SER A 14 -5.29 3.12 -17.37
N TYR A 15 -5.93 2.60 -16.30
CA TYR A 15 -5.57 2.90 -14.91
C TYR A 15 -5.74 1.67 -14.03
N LEU A 16 -4.72 1.32 -13.26
CA LEU A 16 -4.71 0.15 -12.38
C LEU A 16 -4.53 0.56 -10.91
N ILE A 17 -5.49 0.22 -10.08
CA ILE A 17 -5.38 0.40 -8.62
C ILE A 17 -5.07 -0.95 -8.00
N VAL A 18 -3.98 -1.02 -7.24
CA VAL A 18 -3.60 -2.18 -6.45
C VAL A 18 -3.73 -1.83 -4.98
N SER A 19 -4.67 -2.47 -4.29
CA SER A 19 -4.83 -2.36 -2.83
C SER A 19 -4.14 -3.53 -2.14
N ASP A 20 -3.25 -3.21 -1.21
CA ASP A 20 -2.51 -4.17 -0.41
C ASP A 20 -2.77 -3.92 1.08
N ALA A 21 -3.78 -4.62 1.61
CA ALA A 21 -4.17 -4.59 3.01
C ALA A 21 -3.49 -5.69 3.85
N GLY A 22 -2.51 -6.40 3.31
CA GLY A 22 -1.79 -7.44 4.03
C GLY A 22 -0.80 -6.85 5.03
N ALA A 23 -0.94 -7.21 6.33
CA ALA A 23 0.07 -6.90 7.32
C ALA A 23 1.41 -7.57 6.96
N PRO A 24 2.55 -6.91 7.21
CA PRO A 24 3.84 -7.58 7.10
C PRO A 24 3.91 -8.73 8.09
N PHE A 25 4.48 -9.87 7.67
CA PHE A 25 4.67 -11.00 8.57
C PHE A 25 5.59 -10.62 9.72
N ALA A 26 5.21 -11.06 10.94
CA ALA A 26 6.07 -10.91 12.11
C ALA A 26 7.43 -11.56 11.85
N ARG A 27 8.51 -10.85 12.19
CA ARG A 27 9.88 -11.39 12.13
C ARG A 27 10.10 -12.32 13.31
N GLU A 28 9.53 -13.51 13.23
CA GLU A 28 9.73 -14.57 14.21
C GLU A 28 10.86 -15.48 13.77
N SER A 29 11.59 -16.03 14.75
CA SER A 29 12.61 -17.05 14.50
C SER A 29 11.96 -18.30 13.91
N LEU A 30 12.72 -19.05 13.10
CA LEU A 30 12.27 -20.33 12.59
C LEU A 30 12.10 -21.31 13.78
N PRO A 31 10.98 -22.07 13.81
CA PRO A 31 10.81 -23.13 14.79
C PRO A 31 11.92 -24.19 14.68
N HIS A 32 12.13 -24.95 15.75
CA HIS A 32 13.09 -26.05 15.80
C HIS A 32 12.95 -26.97 14.58
N PRO A 33 14.04 -27.57 14.02
CA PRO A 33 14.02 -28.38 12.81
C PRO A 33 12.98 -29.49 12.76
N LEU A 34 12.68 -30.09 13.91
CA LEU A 34 11.69 -31.19 14.06
C LEU A 34 10.24 -30.71 14.25
N ASN A 35 9.99 -29.39 14.28
CA ASN A 35 8.63 -28.86 14.45
C ASN A 35 7.88 -28.87 13.10
N PRO A 36 6.71 -29.52 12.99
CA PRO A 36 5.92 -29.57 11.75
C PRO A 36 5.46 -28.19 11.26
N PHE A 37 5.30 -27.21 12.16
CA PHE A 37 4.95 -25.83 11.80
C PHE A 37 6.06 -25.09 11.04
N ARG A 38 7.27 -25.68 10.96
CA ARG A 38 8.37 -25.12 10.16
C ARG A 38 8.02 -25.02 8.68
N PHE A 39 7.32 -26.00 8.11
CA PHE A 39 6.88 -25.97 6.72
C PHE A 39 5.91 -24.83 6.44
N LYS A 40 4.95 -24.61 7.35
CA LYS A 40 4.05 -23.47 7.28
C LYS A 40 4.85 -22.16 7.24
N ARG A 41 5.81 -22.00 8.15
CA ARG A 41 6.63 -20.78 8.23
C ARG A 41 7.47 -20.56 6.97
N ILE A 42 8.03 -21.60 6.39
CA ILE A 42 8.78 -21.52 5.11
C ILE A 42 7.85 -21.10 3.97
N ALA A 43 6.64 -21.66 3.90
CA ALA A 43 5.65 -21.28 2.91
C ALA A 43 5.23 -19.81 3.07
N ASP A 44 4.99 -19.36 4.30
CA ASP A 44 4.64 -17.96 4.60
C ASP A 44 5.75 -17.00 4.14
N ILE A 45 7.02 -17.34 4.42
CA ILE A 45 8.18 -16.54 3.96
C ILE A 45 8.25 -16.50 2.43
N ALA A 46 8.06 -17.63 1.75
CA ALA A 46 8.09 -17.66 0.29
C ALA A 46 6.95 -16.86 -0.35
N LEU A 47 5.75 -16.90 0.24
CA LEU A 47 4.61 -16.08 -0.19
C LEU A 47 4.88 -14.60 0.01
N ASP A 48 5.46 -14.21 1.15
CA ASP A 48 5.80 -12.81 1.43
C ASP A 48 6.87 -12.28 0.47
N GLN A 49 7.89 -13.07 0.17
CA GLN A 49 8.91 -12.70 -0.83
C GLN A 49 8.29 -12.53 -2.23
N SER A 50 7.40 -13.44 -2.64
CA SER A 50 6.69 -13.34 -3.91
C SER A 50 5.81 -12.09 -3.97
N ARG A 51 5.13 -11.74 -2.87
CA ARG A 51 4.35 -10.52 -2.73
C ARG A 51 5.24 -9.29 -2.85
N ALA A 52 6.34 -9.24 -2.10
CA ALA A 52 7.28 -8.12 -2.13
C ALA A 52 7.86 -7.89 -3.53
N LEU A 53 8.17 -8.94 -4.28
CA LEU A 53 8.64 -8.84 -5.66
C LEU A 53 7.57 -8.24 -6.59
N ARG A 54 6.31 -8.69 -6.47
CA ARG A 54 5.20 -8.14 -7.28
C ARG A 54 4.95 -6.67 -6.97
N ILE A 55 4.97 -6.29 -5.71
CA ILE A 55 4.83 -4.89 -5.29
C ILE A 55 5.95 -4.03 -5.88
N ARG A 56 7.21 -4.47 -5.77
CA ARG A 56 8.37 -3.75 -6.36
C ARG A 56 8.24 -3.61 -7.87
N ALA A 57 7.83 -4.67 -8.56
CA ALA A 57 7.61 -4.65 -10.01
C ALA A 57 6.52 -3.64 -10.38
N PHE A 58 5.41 -3.60 -9.63
CA PHE A 58 4.32 -2.66 -9.85
C PHE A 58 4.73 -1.21 -9.55
N ILE A 59 5.42 -0.97 -8.43
CA ILE A 59 5.93 0.37 -8.10
C ILE A 59 6.93 0.85 -9.18
N ASN A 60 7.79 -0.04 -9.68
CA ASN A 60 8.72 0.30 -10.77
C ASN A 60 7.98 0.60 -12.08
N PHE A 61 6.86 -0.09 -12.34
CA PHE A 61 5.98 0.22 -13.47
C PHE A 61 5.37 1.62 -13.32
N LEU A 62 4.82 1.94 -12.14
CA LEU A 62 4.24 3.27 -11.88
C LEU A 62 5.25 4.40 -11.99
N LYS A 63 6.51 4.18 -11.55
CA LYS A 63 7.58 5.17 -11.71
C LYS A 63 7.89 5.47 -13.18
N LYS A 64 7.80 4.45 -14.05
CA LYS A 64 8.04 4.61 -15.50
C LYS A 64 6.83 5.14 -16.24
N ASN A 65 5.63 4.94 -15.70
CA ASN A 65 4.36 5.31 -16.29
C ASN A 65 3.53 6.13 -15.30
N PRO A 66 3.89 7.40 -15.05
CA PRO A 66 3.13 8.28 -14.17
C PRO A 66 1.67 8.34 -14.60
N SER A 67 0.76 8.40 -13.67
CA SER A 67 -0.70 8.45 -13.90
C SER A 67 -1.34 7.19 -14.49
N SER A 68 -0.62 6.06 -14.58
CA SER A 68 -1.16 4.78 -15.05
C SER A 68 -1.76 3.91 -13.95
N GLY A 69 -1.70 4.35 -12.70
CA GLY A 69 -2.26 3.59 -11.58
C GLY A 69 -1.89 4.15 -10.22
N ALA A 70 -2.35 3.45 -9.18
CA ALA A 70 -2.03 3.75 -7.79
C ALA A 70 -1.76 2.46 -6.99
N TYR A 71 -0.86 2.53 -6.02
CA TYR A 71 -0.60 1.47 -5.06
C TYR A 71 -1.02 1.93 -3.67
N LEU A 72 -2.04 1.28 -3.12
CA LEU A 72 -2.61 1.57 -1.81
C LEU A 72 -2.08 0.54 -0.80
N GLY A 73 -1.00 0.87 -0.10
CA GLY A 73 -0.43 0.03 0.95
C GLY A 73 -0.74 0.59 2.32
N ILE A 74 -1.22 -0.26 3.24
CA ILE A 74 -1.37 0.10 4.64
C ILE A 74 -0.02 -0.03 5.37
N GLY A 75 0.18 0.71 6.45
CA GLY A 75 1.35 0.54 7.32
C GLY A 75 2.02 1.83 7.77
N THR A 76 1.76 2.93 7.10
CA THR A 76 2.27 4.27 7.47
C THR A 76 1.13 5.28 7.53
N SER A 77 1.30 6.33 8.33
CA SER A 77 0.35 7.44 8.34
C SER A 77 0.35 8.19 7.01
N ALA A 78 -0.76 8.85 6.69
CA ALA A 78 -0.86 9.70 5.51
C ALA A 78 0.21 10.79 5.53
N GLU A 79 0.39 11.46 6.67
CA GLU A 79 1.38 12.51 6.84
C GLU A 79 2.81 12.07 6.56
N GLU A 80 3.24 10.91 7.12
CA GLU A 80 4.58 10.35 6.87
C GLU A 80 4.76 9.98 5.39
N SER A 81 3.70 9.45 4.78
CA SER A 81 3.72 9.07 3.36
C SER A 81 3.79 10.27 2.44
N ILE A 82 3.00 11.33 2.71
CA ILE A 82 3.01 12.57 1.94
C ILE A 82 4.40 13.23 2.02
N LYS A 83 4.99 13.31 3.21
CA LYS A 83 6.35 13.83 3.39
C LYS A 83 7.39 13.04 2.59
N LYS A 84 7.25 11.72 2.55
CA LYS A 84 8.18 10.83 1.86
C LYS A 84 8.06 10.86 0.34
N PHE A 85 6.84 10.93 -0.18
CA PHE A 85 6.56 10.82 -1.61
C PHE A 85 6.20 12.14 -2.29
N GLY A 86 6.10 13.22 -1.50
CA GLY A 86 5.74 14.54 -1.98
C GLY A 86 6.87 15.31 -2.65
N GLU A 87 8.11 14.81 -2.61
CA GLU A 87 9.25 15.43 -3.27
C GLU A 87 8.98 15.62 -4.78
N GLY A 88 9.21 16.82 -5.27
CA GLY A 88 8.86 17.20 -6.64
C GLY A 88 7.38 17.47 -6.91
N ARG A 89 6.52 17.45 -5.87
CA ARG A 89 5.08 17.75 -5.91
C ARG A 89 4.67 18.70 -4.79
N ASP A 90 5.51 19.70 -4.49
CA ASP A 90 5.47 20.51 -3.28
C ASP A 90 4.13 21.20 -3.03
N THR A 91 3.46 21.67 -4.09
CA THR A 91 2.16 22.34 -3.93
C THR A 91 1.08 21.40 -3.46
N VAL A 92 0.98 20.21 -4.09
CA VAL A 92 -0.02 19.20 -3.72
C VAL A 92 0.30 18.60 -2.36
N ALA A 93 1.56 18.28 -2.09
CA ALA A 93 2.00 17.78 -0.80
C ALA A 93 1.70 18.76 0.34
N ARG A 94 1.91 20.06 0.14
CA ARG A 94 1.60 21.11 1.12
C ARG A 94 0.10 21.21 1.40
N ASN A 95 -0.71 21.15 0.36
CA ASN A 95 -2.17 21.18 0.50
C ASN A 95 -2.66 19.95 1.28
N LEU A 96 -2.17 18.75 0.92
CA LEU A 96 -2.51 17.53 1.63
C LEU A 96 -2.05 17.55 3.09
N LEU A 97 -0.86 18.10 3.39
CA LEU A 97 -0.37 18.21 4.77
C LEU A 97 -1.19 19.16 5.64
N SER A 98 -2.07 19.99 5.07
CA SER A 98 -3.00 20.84 5.82
C SER A 98 -4.28 20.11 6.26
N ASP A 99 -4.53 18.91 5.78
CA ASP A 99 -5.70 18.11 6.16
C ASP A 99 -5.52 17.49 7.56
N ASP A 100 -6.67 17.15 8.18
CA ASP A 100 -6.69 16.45 9.46
C ASP A 100 -6.53 14.94 9.23
N TRP A 101 -5.28 14.45 9.31
CA TRP A 101 -4.93 13.06 9.17
C TRP A 101 -4.90 12.33 10.52
N LEU A 102 -5.12 11.01 10.48
CA LEU A 102 -4.92 10.15 11.65
C LEU A 102 -3.50 10.29 12.19
N ALA A 103 -3.39 10.34 13.52
CA ALA A 103 -2.11 10.27 14.20
C ALA A 103 -1.33 9.00 13.80
N SER A 104 0.00 9.08 13.77
CA SER A 104 0.86 7.96 13.34
C SER A 104 0.60 6.67 14.11
N ASP A 105 0.30 6.76 15.41
CA ASP A 105 0.04 5.59 16.25
C ASP A 105 -1.33 4.96 15.93
N ASP A 106 -2.35 5.76 15.64
CA ASP A 106 -3.66 5.27 15.23
C ASP A 106 -3.59 4.60 13.86
N ALA A 107 -2.85 5.20 12.92
CA ALA A 107 -2.60 4.59 11.60
C ALA A 107 -1.85 3.24 11.73
N LYS A 108 -0.86 3.15 12.63
CA LYS A 108 -0.15 1.89 12.92
C LYS A 108 -1.06 0.86 13.57
N ASN A 109 -1.92 1.28 14.51
CA ASN A 109 -2.90 0.40 15.15
C ASN A 109 -3.88 -0.16 14.12
N ALA A 110 -4.39 0.67 13.21
CA ALA A 110 -5.24 0.23 12.12
C ALA A 110 -4.53 -0.76 11.20
N ALA A 111 -3.29 -0.46 10.80
CA ALA A 111 -2.50 -1.30 9.90
C ALA A 111 -2.13 -2.67 10.49
N ASN A 112 -1.96 -2.75 11.81
CA ASN A 112 -1.62 -3.99 12.51
C ASN A 112 -2.84 -4.73 13.06
N TYR A 113 -4.05 -4.29 12.75
CA TYR A 113 -5.24 -4.97 13.24
C TYR A 113 -5.34 -6.37 12.64
N SER A 114 -5.51 -7.36 13.52
CA SER A 114 -5.57 -8.77 13.11
C SER A 114 -6.83 -9.07 12.31
N THR A 115 -6.71 -9.83 11.24
CA THR A 115 -7.85 -10.34 10.48
C THR A 115 -8.78 -11.13 11.38
N THR A 116 -10.06 -10.78 11.38
CA THR A 116 -11.10 -11.46 12.17
C THR A 116 -12.37 -11.61 11.34
N LEU A 117 -13.11 -12.70 11.59
CA LEU A 117 -14.46 -12.90 11.06
C LEU A 117 -15.54 -12.50 12.07
N ARG A 118 -15.15 -11.97 13.22
CA ARG A 118 -16.09 -11.49 14.26
C ARG A 118 -16.51 -10.07 13.92
N GLN A 119 -17.68 -9.70 14.43
CA GLN A 119 -18.15 -8.32 14.35
C GLN A 119 -17.13 -7.37 15.04
N LEU A 120 -16.79 -6.30 14.37
CA LEU A 120 -15.89 -5.28 14.90
C LEU A 120 -16.65 -4.34 15.85
N PRO A 121 -16.00 -3.89 16.94
CA PRO A 121 -16.48 -2.72 17.67
C PRO A 121 -16.55 -1.50 16.74
N LEU A 122 -17.58 -0.65 16.90
CA LEU A 122 -17.81 0.49 16.02
C LEU A 122 -16.58 1.41 15.92
N ALA A 123 -15.96 1.74 17.05
CA ALA A 123 -14.74 2.57 17.05
C ALA A 123 -13.58 1.97 16.24
N THR A 124 -13.42 0.63 16.28
CA THR A 124 -12.41 -0.06 15.50
C THR A 124 -12.76 -0.03 14.01
N PHE A 125 -14.04 -0.24 13.69
CA PHE A 125 -14.52 -0.15 12.31
C PHE A 125 -14.26 1.25 11.73
N ASP A 126 -14.63 2.30 12.44
CA ASP A 126 -14.44 3.69 12.03
C ASP A 126 -12.95 4.01 11.82
N LEU A 127 -12.08 3.54 12.73
CA LEU A 127 -10.63 3.70 12.61
C LEU A 127 -10.10 3.03 11.33
N LEU A 128 -10.51 1.81 11.05
CA LEU A 128 -10.06 1.07 9.86
C LEU A 128 -10.56 1.73 8.56
N VAL A 129 -11.82 2.16 8.54
CA VAL A 129 -12.43 2.87 7.39
C VAL A 129 -11.70 4.19 7.15
N ARG A 130 -11.48 4.98 8.22
CA ARG A 130 -10.76 6.25 8.12
C ARG A 130 -9.34 6.04 7.59
N HIS A 131 -8.59 5.09 8.14
CA HIS A 131 -7.23 4.78 7.66
C HIS A 131 -7.21 4.37 6.18
N GLY A 132 -8.15 3.52 5.75
CA GLY A 132 -8.27 3.11 4.35
C GLY A 132 -8.60 4.28 3.42
N TYR A 133 -9.54 5.14 3.83
CA TYR A 133 -9.91 6.35 3.10
C TYR A 133 -8.72 7.32 2.96
N GLU A 134 -8.03 7.61 4.05
CA GLU A 134 -6.87 8.50 4.06
C GLU A 134 -5.75 7.97 3.17
N THR A 135 -5.48 6.65 3.24
CA THR A 135 -4.49 5.99 2.38
C THR A 135 -4.85 6.14 0.90
N ALA A 136 -6.12 5.97 0.55
CA ALA A 136 -6.57 6.15 -0.83
C ALA A 136 -6.48 7.61 -1.27
N LYS A 137 -6.97 8.55 -0.45
CA LYS A 137 -7.01 9.98 -0.74
C LYS A 137 -5.64 10.54 -1.08
N TRP A 138 -4.68 10.45 -0.14
CA TRP A 138 -3.35 11.02 -0.37
C TRP A 138 -2.65 10.37 -1.57
N ASN A 139 -2.82 9.05 -1.73
CA ASN A 139 -2.15 8.32 -2.80
C ASN A 139 -2.68 8.75 -4.17
N MET A 140 -4.01 8.81 -4.33
CA MET A 140 -4.63 9.22 -5.59
C MET A 140 -4.33 10.68 -5.93
N GLU A 141 -4.39 11.58 -4.96
CA GLU A 141 -4.13 12.99 -5.20
C GLU A 141 -2.65 13.27 -5.49
N LEU A 142 -1.74 12.66 -4.73
CA LEU A 142 -0.30 12.89 -4.89
C LEU A 142 0.26 12.19 -6.13
N MET A 143 -0.14 10.93 -6.39
CA MET A 143 0.42 10.12 -7.48
C MET A 143 -0.21 10.38 -8.83
N SER A 144 -1.39 11.00 -8.89
CA SER A 144 -1.99 11.44 -10.15
C SER A 144 -1.24 12.62 -10.79
N GLN A 145 -0.47 13.35 -10.00
CA GLN A 145 0.31 14.49 -10.48
C GLN A 145 1.63 14.04 -11.10
N PRO A 146 1.99 14.54 -12.30
CA PRO A 146 3.33 14.31 -12.85
C PRO A 146 4.37 14.90 -11.89
N LEU A 147 5.54 14.25 -11.82
CA LEU A 147 6.69 14.86 -11.16
C LEU A 147 6.98 16.20 -11.86
N GLY A 148 6.93 17.29 -11.12
CA GLY A 148 7.29 18.59 -11.68
C GLY A 148 8.69 18.50 -12.28
N THR A 149 8.81 18.73 -13.58
CA THR A 149 10.08 19.10 -14.16
C THR A 149 10.48 20.41 -13.48
N SER A 150 11.46 20.35 -12.60
CA SER A 150 12.13 21.56 -12.12
C SER A 150 12.60 22.29 -13.37
N LEU A 151 11.91 23.38 -13.71
CA LEU A 151 12.39 24.34 -14.68
C LEU A 151 13.71 24.89 -14.11
N THR A 152 14.82 24.40 -14.62
CA THR A 152 16.14 24.98 -14.48
C THR A 152 16.18 26.33 -15.16
#